data_ea7586c736abceebb0c01e734e988379
#
_entry.id   ea7586c736abceebb0c01e734e988379
#
_cell.length_a   1.000
_cell.length_b   1.000
_cell.length_c   1.000
_cell.angle_alpha   90.00
_cell.angle_beta   90.00
_cell.angle_gamma   90.00
#
_symmetry.space_group_name_H-M   'P 1'
#
loop_
_entity.id
_entity.type
_entity.pdbx_description
1 polymer ?
#
loop_
_entity_poly.entity_id
_entity_poly.type
_entity_poly.pdbx_seq_one_letter_code
_entity_poly.pdbx_strand_id
1 'polypeptide(L)'
;IYTPQRAQEFLEWSEAFRLSLNELFAARDVPMHANGMGSIIAIHFSRKPTTRTSDISAGCQALRPLLHMELLREGILICSRGDFFLSLPMTDEHLSRARDALEKFIDRHKPLINEVLRAHA
;
A
#
# COMPACT_ATOMS: atom_id res chain seq x y z
N ILE A 1 24.55 -10.43 8.91
CA ILE A 1 25.23 -9.14 9.06
C ILE A 1 24.72 -8.17 8.00
N TYR A 2 24.40 -6.96 8.42
CA TYR A 2 23.92 -5.90 7.56
C TYR A 2 25.09 -5.20 6.88
N THR A 3 25.25 -5.41 5.57
CA THR A 3 26.33 -4.79 4.79
C THR A 3 25.75 -3.74 3.84
N PRO A 4 26.57 -2.82 3.30
CA PRO A 4 26.08 -1.88 2.28
C PRO A 4 25.47 -2.56 1.07
N GLN A 5 26.03 -3.70 0.64
CA GLN A 5 25.46 -4.47 -0.48
C GLN A 5 24.09 -5.01 -0.13
N ARG A 6 23.91 -5.58 1.06
CA ARG A 6 22.61 -6.09 1.50
C ARG A 6 21.59 -4.97 1.66
N ALA A 7 22.03 -3.80 2.13
CA ALA A 7 21.17 -2.63 2.22
C ALA A 7 20.67 -2.22 0.84
N GLN A 8 21.55 -2.21 -0.17
CA GLN A 8 21.18 -1.85 -1.53
C GLN A 8 20.21 -2.87 -2.12
N GLU A 9 20.48 -4.16 -1.95
CA GLU A 9 19.60 -5.22 -2.41
C GLU A 9 18.23 -5.13 -1.76
N PHE A 10 18.18 -4.83 -0.47
CA PHE A 10 16.92 -4.67 0.27
C PHE A 10 16.12 -3.47 -0.24
N LEU A 11 16.77 -2.35 -0.52
CA LEU A 11 16.11 -1.17 -1.08
C LEU A 11 15.55 -1.46 -2.47
N GLU A 12 16.30 -2.15 -3.31
CA GLU A 12 15.84 -2.55 -4.65
C GLU A 12 14.65 -3.50 -4.57
N TRP A 13 14.70 -4.44 -3.64
CA TRP A 13 13.61 -5.39 -3.40
C TRP A 13 12.34 -4.67 -2.94
N SER A 14 12.49 -3.73 -2.01
CA SER A 14 11.36 -2.92 -1.50
C SER A 14 10.76 -2.05 -2.60
N GLU A 15 11.60 -1.44 -3.44
CA GLU A 15 11.14 -0.60 -4.54
C GLU A 15 10.40 -1.43 -5.59
N ALA A 16 10.89 -2.63 -5.88
CA ALA A 16 10.21 -3.53 -6.82
C ALA A 16 8.80 -3.89 -6.32
N PHE A 17 8.64 -4.10 -5.02
CA PHE A 17 7.34 -4.36 -4.43
C PHE A 17 6.41 -3.15 -4.57
N ARG A 18 6.90 -1.95 -4.25
CA ARG A 18 6.12 -0.72 -4.39
C ARG A 18 5.62 -0.54 -5.82
N LEU A 19 6.50 -0.75 -6.80
CA LEU A 19 6.13 -0.64 -8.21
C LEU A 19 5.10 -1.69 -8.61
N SER A 20 5.22 -2.92 -8.08
CA SER A 20 4.25 -3.98 -8.37
C SER A 20 2.86 -3.65 -7.82
N LEU A 21 2.79 -2.97 -6.67
CA LEU A 21 1.51 -2.51 -6.12
C LEU A 21 0.88 -1.45 -7.02
N ASN A 22 1.67 -0.51 -7.53
CA ASN A 22 1.14 0.52 -8.42
C ASN A 22 0.68 -0.08 -9.76
N GLU A 23 1.35 -1.12 -10.25
CA GLU A 23 0.87 -1.87 -11.42
C GLU A 23 -0.47 -2.53 -11.14
N LEU A 24 -0.64 -3.13 -9.97
CA LEU A 24 -1.91 -3.74 -9.55
C LEU A 24 -3.02 -2.69 -9.51
N PHE A 25 -2.76 -1.55 -8.90
CA PHE A 25 -3.77 -0.49 -8.78
C PHE A 25 -4.18 0.06 -10.15
N ALA A 26 -3.23 0.22 -11.06
CA ALA A 26 -3.51 0.65 -12.43
C ALA A 26 -4.29 -0.41 -13.20
N ALA A 27 -3.92 -1.68 -13.06
CA ALA A 27 -4.61 -2.78 -13.73
C ALA A 27 -6.05 -2.94 -13.27
N ARG A 28 -6.33 -2.62 -12.01
CA ARG A 28 -7.69 -2.68 -11.44
C ARG A 28 -8.45 -1.36 -11.59
N ASP A 29 -7.82 -0.35 -12.16
CA ASP A 29 -8.41 0.99 -12.32
C ASP A 29 -9.01 1.51 -11.01
N VAL A 30 -8.25 1.43 -9.95
CA VAL A 30 -8.67 1.89 -8.62
C VAL A 30 -7.83 3.10 -8.22
N PRO A 31 -8.44 4.10 -7.55
CA PRO A 31 -7.71 5.32 -7.15
C PRO A 31 -6.88 5.08 -5.90
N MET A 32 -5.83 4.29 -6.04
CA MET A 32 -4.89 3.97 -4.98
C MET A 32 -3.47 4.15 -5.51
N HIS A 33 -2.56 4.50 -4.62
CA HIS A 33 -1.16 4.70 -4.96
C HIS A 33 -0.26 4.29 -3.81
N ALA A 34 0.78 3.52 -4.11
CA ALA A 34 1.82 3.17 -3.14
C ALA A 34 2.98 4.14 -3.26
N ASN A 35 3.24 4.87 -2.19
CA ASN A 35 4.32 5.84 -2.11
C ASN A 35 5.26 5.40 -0.99
N GLY A 36 6.52 5.84 -1.04
CA GLY A 36 7.44 5.51 0.02
C GLY A 36 8.87 5.61 -0.38
N MET A 37 9.72 5.37 0.61
CA MET A 37 11.17 5.37 0.44
C MET A 37 11.72 4.20 1.25
N GLY A 38 12.55 3.38 0.60
CA GLY A 38 13.16 2.23 1.26
C GLY A 38 12.13 1.24 1.76
N SER A 39 12.21 0.90 3.04
CA SER A 39 11.40 -0.16 3.64
C SER A 39 10.02 0.31 4.12
N ILE A 40 9.71 1.59 4.00
CA ILE A 40 8.42 2.14 4.43
C ILE A 40 7.60 2.46 3.18
N ILE A 41 6.48 1.79 3.03
CA ILE A 41 5.59 1.96 1.87
C ILE A 41 4.21 2.35 2.38
N ALA A 42 3.74 3.52 1.98
CA ALA A 42 2.45 4.05 2.40
C ALA A 42 1.42 3.89 1.26
N ILE A 43 0.23 3.42 1.61
CA ILE A 43 -0.87 3.30 0.67
C ILE A 43 -1.75 4.54 0.81
N HIS A 44 -1.96 5.24 -0.30
CA HIS A 44 -2.83 6.40 -0.37
C HIS A 44 -3.99 6.13 -1.33
N PHE A 45 -5.16 6.60 -0.96
CA PHE A 45 -6.34 6.49 -1.82
C PHE A 45 -6.43 7.74 -2.70
N SER A 46 -5.60 7.72 -3.76
CA SER A 46 -5.49 8.81 -4.72
C SER A 46 -4.90 8.26 -6.01
N ARG A 47 -5.29 8.84 -7.15
CA ARG A 47 -4.69 8.49 -8.44
C ARG A 47 -3.36 9.20 -8.66
N LYS A 48 -3.10 10.25 -7.89
CA LYS A 48 -1.88 11.05 -8.00
C LYS A 48 -0.92 10.72 -6.86
N PRO A 49 0.39 10.77 -7.11
CA PRO A 49 1.36 10.64 -6.02
C PRO A 49 1.14 11.70 -4.95
N THR A 50 1.20 11.27 -3.70
CA THR A 50 1.05 12.16 -2.54
C THR A 50 2.44 12.60 -2.10
N THR A 51 2.73 13.91 -2.16
CA THR A 51 4.03 14.46 -1.80
C THR A 51 4.01 15.27 -0.51
N ARG A 52 2.83 15.70 -0.07
CA ARG A 52 2.64 16.50 1.15
C ARG A 52 1.44 15.98 1.93
N THR A 53 1.43 16.29 3.23
CA THR A 53 0.29 15.95 4.10
C THR A 53 -1.01 16.59 3.59
N SER A 54 -0.91 17.80 3.02
CA SER A 54 -2.08 18.49 2.47
C SER A 54 -2.70 17.80 1.25
N ASP A 55 -1.96 16.89 0.61
CA ASP A 55 -2.47 16.11 -0.52
C ASP A 55 -3.36 14.95 -0.08
N ILE A 56 -3.40 14.64 1.22
CA ILE A 56 -4.18 13.55 1.77
C ILE A 56 -5.61 14.02 2.00
N SER A 57 -6.54 13.46 1.25
CA SER A 57 -7.95 13.85 1.33
C SER A 57 -8.64 13.24 2.58
N ALA A 58 -9.78 13.81 2.95
CA ALA A 58 -10.61 13.25 4.01
C ALA A 58 -11.10 11.85 3.65
N GLY A 59 -11.38 11.59 2.36
CA GLY A 59 -11.76 10.27 1.87
C GLY A 59 -10.64 9.25 2.06
N CYS A 60 -9.40 9.65 1.78
CA CYS A 60 -8.24 8.79 2.01
C CYS A 60 -8.15 8.42 3.50
N GLN A 61 -8.28 9.38 4.39
CA GLN A 61 -8.24 9.14 5.83
C GLN A 61 -9.38 8.24 6.30
N ALA A 62 -10.56 8.38 5.70
CA ALA A 62 -11.72 7.54 6.05
C ALA A 62 -11.54 6.08 5.62
N LEU A 63 -10.83 5.83 4.52
CA LEU A 63 -10.64 4.47 3.98
C LEU A 63 -9.48 3.71 4.63
N ARG A 64 -8.53 4.39 5.25
CA ARG A 64 -7.38 3.74 5.88
C ARG A 64 -7.75 2.74 6.98
N PRO A 65 -8.69 3.04 7.90
CA PRO A 65 -9.09 2.05 8.89
C PRO A 65 -9.69 0.79 8.27
N LEU A 66 -10.45 0.93 7.18
CA LEU A 66 -11.01 -0.22 6.48
C LEU A 66 -9.90 -1.09 5.90
N LEU A 67 -8.91 -0.48 5.25
CA LEU A 67 -7.75 -1.20 4.72
C LEU A 67 -7.01 -1.94 5.84
N HIS A 68 -6.77 -1.27 6.96
CA HIS A 68 -6.09 -1.85 8.12
C HIS A 68 -6.83 -3.10 8.62
N MET A 69 -8.14 -3.00 8.81
CA MET A 69 -8.96 -4.11 9.31
C MET A 69 -9.01 -5.28 8.34
N GLU A 70 -9.18 -5.00 7.05
CA GLU A 70 -9.28 -6.06 6.03
C GLU A 70 -7.96 -6.81 5.87
N LEU A 71 -6.83 -6.12 5.90
CA LEU A 71 -5.52 -6.77 5.84
C LEU A 71 -5.23 -7.56 7.11
N LEU A 72 -5.66 -7.06 8.27
CA LEU A 72 -5.50 -7.77 9.52
C LEU A 72 -6.26 -9.11 9.49
N ARG A 73 -7.45 -9.13 8.88
CA ARG A 73 -8.23 -10.36 8.70
C ARG A 73 -7.50 -11.38 7.83
N GLU A 74 -6.66 -10.94 6.91
CA GLU A 74 -5.83 -11.81 6.08
C GLU A 74 -4.49 -12.14 6.75
N GLY A 75 -4.31 -11.73 8.01
CA GLY A 75 -3.09 -12.01 8.76
C GLY A 75 -1.96 -11.04 8.48
N ILE A 76 -2.26 -9.87 7.90
CA ILE A 76 -1.25 -8.86 7.53
C ILE A 76 -1.46 -7.63 8.40
N LEU A 77 -0.47 -7.34 9.23
CA LEU A 77 -0.51 -6.16 10.09
C LEU A 77 0.20 -5.00 9.42
N ILE A 78 -0.53 -3.92 9.22
CA ILE A 78 0.04 -2.64 8.78
C ILE A 78 -0.31 -1.58 9.81
N CYS A 79 0.35 -0.44 9.73
CA CYS A 79 -0.02 0.71 10.56
C CYS A 79 -1.42 1.20 10.14
N SER A 80 -2.21 1.70 11.10
CA SER A 80 -3.55 2.21 10.82
C SER A 80 -3.56 3.37 9.81
N ARG A 81 -2.40 4.01 9.61
CA ARG A 81 -2.23 5.05 8.59
C ARG A 81 -2.01 4.50 7.18
N GLY A 82 -1.99 3.16 7.02
CA GLY A 82 -1.78 2.53 5.72
C GLY A 82 -0.33 2.26 5.36
N ASP A 83 0.58 2.29 6.34
CA ASP A 83 2.01 2.09 6.09
C ASP A 83 2.39 0.63 6.24
N PHE A 84 3.14 0.10 5.26
CA PHE A 84 3.83 -1.18 5.34
C PHE A 84 5.27 -0.95 5.78
N PHE A 85 5.72 -1.75 6.74
CA PHE A 85 7.12 -1.72 7.20
C PHE A 85 7.78 -3.03 6.80
N LEU A 86 8.66 -2.98 5.81
CA LEU A 86 9.37 -4.16 5.34
C LEU A 86 10.62 -4.40 6.20
N SER A 87 11.01 -5.66 6.33
CA SER A 87 12.17 -6.03 7.12
C SER A 87 13.01 -7.07 6.39
N LEU A 88 14.29 -7.19 6.76
CA LEU A 88 15.22 -8.12 6.12
C LEU A 88 14.78 -9.58 6.18
N PRO A 89 14.18 -10.09 7.28
CA PRO A 89 13.72 -11.47 7.31
C PRO A 89 12.53 -11.78 6.40
N MET A 90 11.85 -10.76 5.86
CA MET A 90 10.73 -10.98 4.97
C MET A 90 11.20 -11.57 3.64
N THR A 91 10.35 -12.40 3.03
CA THR A 91 10.62 -13.07 1.76
C THR A 91 9.61 -12.63 0.70
N ASP A 92 9.87 -13.04 -0.54
CA ASP A 92 8.95 -12.80 -1.65
C ASP A 92 7.56 -13.38 -1.36
N GLU A 93 7.48 -14.48 -0.62
CA GLU A 93 6.20 -15.07 -0.23
C GLU A 93 5.39 -14.12 0.65
N HIS A 94 6.05 -13.44 1.60
CA HIS A 94 5.37 -12.45 2.44
C HIS A 94 4.81 -11.31 1.60
N LEU A 95 5.57 -10.83 0.63
CA LEU A 95 5.13 -9.74 -0.24
C LEU A 95 4.01 -10.18 -1.18
N SER A 96 4.09 -11.41 -1.70
CA SER A 96 3.01 -11.97 -2.52
C SER A 96 1.70 -12.06 -1.74
N ARG A 97 1.76 -12.48 -0.49
CA ARG A 97 0.57 -12.55 0.37
C ARG A 97 -0.02 -11.18 0.62
N ALA A 98 0.83 -10.17 0.84
CA ALA A 98 0.38 -8.80 1.03
C ALA A 98 -0.29 -8.26 -0.24
N ARG A 99 0.31 -8.52 -1.40
CA ARG A 99 -0.26 -8.13 -2.68
C ARG A 99 -1.60 -8.79 -2.94
N ASP A 100 -1.70 -10.10 -2.66
CA ASP A 100 -2.94 -10.84 -2.83
C ASP A 100 -4.04 -10.32 -1.90
N ALA A 101 -3.69 -9.95 -0.67
CA ALA A 101 -4.64 -9.37 0.28
C ALA A 101 -5.15 -8.01 -0.22
N LEU A 102 -4.26 -7.19 -0.79
CA LEU A 102 -4.65 -5.91 -1.39
C LEU A 102 -5.56 -6.12 -2.60
N GLU A 103 -5.26 -7.13 -3.41
CA GLU A 103 -6.12 -7.47 -4.56
C GLU A 103 -7.52 -7.87 -4.11
N LYS A 104 -7.62 -8.70 -3.09
CA LYS A 104 -8.92 -9.08 -2.51
C LYS A 104 -9.65 -7.87 -1.95
N PHE A 105 -8.94 -6.98 -1.28
CA PHE A 105 -9.51 -5.74 -0.74
C PHE A 105 -10.11 -4.89 -1.87
N ILE A 106 -9.37 -4.71 -2.95
CA ILE A 106 -9.82 -3.94 -4.10
C ILE A 106 -11.06 -4.58 -4.73
N ASP A 107 -11.01 -5.88 -5.00
CA ASP A 107 -12.12 -6.59 -5.62
C ASP A 107 -13.39 -6.52 -4.78
N ARG A 108 -13.25 -6.50 -3.46
CA ARG A 108 -14.39 -6.45 -2.54
C ARG A 108 -14.95 -5.05 -2.36
N HIS A 109 -14.10 -4.02 -2.37
CA HIS A 109 -14.48 -2.68 -1.93
C HIS A 109 -14.31 -1.57 -2.98
N LYS A 110 -13.96 -1.91 -4.22
CA LYS A 110 -13.73 -0.91 -5.26
C LYS A 110 -14.89 0.09 -5.41
N PRO A 111 -16.17 -0.33 -5.46
CA PRO A 111 -17.27 0.62 -5.56
C PRO A 111 -17.34 1.58 -4.37
N LEU A 112 -17.09 1.06 -3.17
CA LEU A 112 -17.08 1.87 -1.95
C LEU A 112 -15.93 2.88 -1.98
N ILE A 113 -14.74 2.45 -2.41
CA ILE A 113 -13.58 3.34 -2.51
C ILE A 113 -13.89 4.51 -3.44
N ASN A 114 -14.44 4.22 -4.62
CA ASN A 114 -14.79 5.26 -5.59
C ASN A 114 -15.86 6.20 -5.05
N GLU A 115 -16.85 5.66 -4.34
CA GLU A 115 -17.93 6.47 -3.77
C GLU A 115 -17.43 7.39 -2.66
N VAL A 116 -16.61 6.87 -1.74
CA VAL A 116 -16.09 7.66 -0.62
C VAL A 116 -15.20 8.78 -1.15
N LEU A 117 -14.31 8.50 -2.10
CA LEU A 117 -13.42 9.53 -2.65
C LEU A 117 -14.19 10.60 -3.43
N ARG A 118 -15.26 10.22 -4.13
CA ARG A 118 -16.11 11.19 -4.82
C ARG A 118 -16.85 12.08 -3.84
N ALA A 119 -17.34 11.52 -2.74
CA ALA A 119 -18.10 12.27 -1.73
C ALA A 119 -17.22 13.27 -0.97
N HIS A 120 -15.92 13.01 -0.88
CA HIS A 120 -14.96 13.85 -0.14
C HIS A 120 -13.97 14.56 -1.09
N ALA A 121 -14.28 14.64 -2.38
CA ALA A 121 -13.41 15.32 -3.34
C ALA A 121 -13.38 16.84 -3.14
#